data_b1f21470f0d6f18714f8dbb417363f75
#
_entry.id   b1f21470f0d6f18714f8dbb417363f75
#
_cell.length_a   1.000
_cell.length_b   1.000
_cell.length_c   1.000
_cell.angle_alpha   90.00
_cell.angle_beta   90.00
_cell.angle_gamma   90.00
#
_symmetry.space_group_name_H-M   'P 1'
#
loop_
_entity.id
_entity.type
_entity.pdbx_description
1 polymer ?
#
loop_
_entity_poly.entity_id
_entity_poly.type
_entity_poly.pdbx_seq_one_letter_code
_entity_poly.pdbx_strand_id
1 'polypeptide(L)'
;MATTQRPPTNGTLPGRVPRSGPTSRPTSRVVFACSECGADHVKWAGRCSSCGDWNTLVEELHDPGAAPAPSTNRAGPTLIGAVGADAGDPISTSLPELDRVLGGGIVPGAVTLLGGEPGIGKSTLLLQLLAAWDGPTLYVSAEESAQQVRLRAERLGAVGERLWLHAETSLPHIVDAISTTSPELVVIDSIQTVSDPALGSLPGSVAQVRGCANRLVNIAKERGISVVLVGHVTKDGGLAGPRVLEHVVDTVLQFEGDKHHALRLLRAAKHRFGPTNELGLFEMAGAGLIGVPDPSTLFLADRRTGVPGSAVVPTMEGQRPIVVEVQALTTSGVPGVPSRRSALGLDGARLSMLMAVLARRVGLPMGDQDVYASTAGGVKLVEPGLDLGVCLAVVSALRNQPLPADLAVFGEVGLGGELRQVGHAARRLTEAARLGFKRVVVPANSPAVESGIRVLRASTLDEAVASVGLRTGGAGPPSSKIS
;
A
#
# COMPACT_ATOMS: atom_id res chain seq x y z
N MET A 1 24.17 8.03 110.29
CA MET A 1 24.83 9.17 109.69
C MET A 1 24.61 9.14 108.22
N ALA A 2 23.76 9.99 107.70
CA ALA A 2 23.31 10.02 106.33
C ALA A 2 24.16 10.93 105.51
N THR A 3 24.46 10.61 104.27
CA THR A 3 24.91 11.55 103.27
C THR A 3 24.23 11.29 101.94
N THR A 4 23.36 12.22 101.61
CA THR A 4 22.63 12.38 100.39
C THR A 4 23.54 12.72 99.25
N GLN A 5 23.38 12.06 98.06
CA GLN A 5 23.83 12.56 96.73
C GLN A 5 22.70 12.53 95.75
N ARG A 6 22.38 13.68 95.17
CA ARG A 6 21.46 13.89 94.02
C ARG A 6 22.06 13.39 92.73
N PRO A 7 21.28 12.80 91.82
CA PRO A 7 21.71 12.59 90.45
C PRO A 7 21.39 13.83 89.58
N PRO A 8 22.12 14.05 88.43
CA PRO A 8 21.89 15.15 87.52
C PRO A 8 20.78 14.78 86.48
N THR A 9 19.92 15.73 86.23
CA THR A 9 18.91 15.76 85.22
C THR A 9 19.53 16.02 83.88
N ASN A 10 19.38 15.11 82.90
CA ASN A 10 19.53 15.39 81.47
C ASN A 10 18.21 15.05 80.77
N GLY A 11 17.44 16.09 80.49
CA GLY A 11 16.23 15.99 79.66
C GLY A 11 16.59 15.98 78.21
N THR A 12 16.32 14.83 77.52
CA THR A 12 16.35 14.74 76.13
C THR A 12 14.90 14.85 75.63
N LEU A 13 14.59 15.89 74.86
CA LEU A 13 13.32 16.11 74.22
C LEU A 13 13.11 15.04 73.13
N PRO A 14 11.90 14.48 72.97
CA PRO A 14 11.63 13.52 71.93
C PRO A 14 11.61 14.19 70.52
N GLY A 15 12.41 13.63 69.63
CA GLY A 15 12.54 14.10 68.26
C GLY A 15 11.20 14.09 67.53
N ARG A 16 10.89 15.19 66.90
CA ARG A 16 9.74 15.43 66.05
C ARG A 16 9.88 14.52 64.80
N VAL A 17 9.02 13.48 64.70
CA VAL A 17 8.86 12.66 63.47
C VAL A 17 8.39 13.59 62.34
N PRO A 18 9.06 13.64 61.18
CA PRO A 18 8.54 14.37 60.04
C PRO A 18 7.23 13.75 59.60
N ARG A 19 6.14 14.49 59.63
CA ARG A 19 4.88 14.12 58.99
C ARG A 19 5.16 14.08 57.48
N SER A 20 5.10 12.88 56.91
CA SER A 20 4.97 12.67 55.46
C SER A 20 3.73 13.43 54.99
N GLY A 21 3.93 14.52 54.26
CA GLY A 21 2.85 15.21 53.55
C GLY A 21 2.16 14.26 52.56
N PRO A 22 0.90 14.53 52.22
CA PRO A 22 0.19 13.71 51.25
C PRO A 22 0.96 13.77 49.93
N THR A 23 1.40 12.61 49.43
CA THR A 23 1.87 12.44 48.06
C THR A 23 0.72 12.86 47.15
N SER A 24 0.85 14.07 46.57
CA SER A 24 -0.06 14.53 45.55
C SER A 24 -0.05 13.50 44.40
N ARG A 25 -1.17 12.81 44.19
CA ARG A 25 -1.40 12.03 42.98
C ARG A 25 -1.17 12.97 41.80
N PRO A 26 -0.41 12.55 40.78
CA PRO A 26 -0.27 13.34 39.57
C PRO A 26 -1.68 13.60 39.00
N THR A 27 -2.02 14.87 38.88
CA THR A 27 -3.28 15.28 38.26
C THR A 27 -3.20 15.03 36.77
N SER A 28 -4.14 14.25 36.26
CA SER A 28 -4.32 14.06 34.79
C SER A 28 -4.38 15.42 34.11
N ARG A 29 -3.55 15.61 33.09
CA ARG A 29 -3.44 16.87 32.34
C ARG A 29 -4.12 16.67 30.99
N VAL A 30 -4.99 17.61 30.62
CA VAL A 30 -5.54 17.70 29.27
C VAL A 30 -4.45 18.15 28.31
N VAL A 31 -4.19 17.38 27.27
CA VAL A 31 -3.33 17.71 26.14
C VAL A 31 -4.13 17.59 24.84
N PHE A 32 -3.69 18.29 23.81
CA PHE A 32 -4.27 18.16 22.47
C PHE A 32 -3.31 17.36 21.61
N ALA A 33 -3.61 16.09 21.38
CA ALA A 33 -2.81 15.20 20.54
C ALA A 33 -3.23 15.33 19.08
N CYS A 34 -2.25 15.38 18.18
CA CYS A 34 -2.52 15.40 16.75
C CYS A 34 -2.89 13.98 16.28
N SER A 35 -4.07 13.82 15.64
CA SER A 35 -4.53 12.53 15.09
C SER A 35 -3.64 12.00 13.97
N GLU A 36 -2.89 12.85 13.29
CA GLU A 36 -2.03 12.48 12.16
C GLU A 36 -0.60 12.12 12.58
N CYS A 37 0.03 12.94 13.42
CA CYS A 37 1.44 12.75 13.77
C CYS A 37 1.68 12.37 15.23
N GLY A 38 0.64 12.38 16.08
CA GLY A 38 0.74 12.06 17.51
C GLY A 38 1.51 13.07 18.33
N ALA A 39 1.75 14.28 17.82
CA ALA A 39 2.43 15.34 18.58
C ALA A 39 1.49 15.96 19.61
N ASP A 40 1.95 16.07 20.87
CA ASP A 40 1.18 16.68 21.94
C ASP A 40 1.31 18.20 21.94
N HIS A 41 0.19 18.87 22.12
CA HIS A 41 0.08 20.33 22.24
C HIS A 41 -0.60 20.71 23.54
N VAL A 42 -0.13 21.80 24.15
CA VAL A 42 -0.68 22.30 25.41
C VAL A 42 -2.04 22.99 25.22
N LYS A 43 -2.32 23.45 23.98
CA LYS A 43 -3.53 24.17 23.61
C LYS A 43 -4.01 23.69 22.24
N TRP A 44 -5.31 23.70 22.05
CA TRP A 44 -5.89 23.47 20.72
C TRP A 44 -5.47 24.57 19.74
N ALA A 45 -5.09 24.16 18.55
CA ALA A 45 -4.80 25.04 17.42
C ALA A 45 -5.44 24.45 16.17
N GLY A 46 -5.90 25.28 15.25
CA GLY A 46 -6.52 24.80 13.99
C GLY A 46 -5.55 24.05 13.08
N ARG A 47 -4.23 24.20 13.31
CA ARG A 47 -3.18 23.53 12.54
C ARG A 47 -2.14 22.94 13.47
N CYS A 48 -1.74 21.70 13.23
CA CYS A 48 -0.67 21.06 13.97
C CYS A 48 0.68 21.73 13.64
N SER A 49 1.44 22.16 14.66
CA SER A 49 2.76 22.77 14.43
C SER A 49 3.84 21.76 14.04
N SER A 50 3.58 20.46 14.23
CA SER A 50 4.54 19.39 13.98
C SER A 50 4.44 18.86 12.54
N CYS A 51 3.24 18.48 12.07
CA CYS A 51 3.03 17.95 10.72
C CYS A 51 2.44 18.97 9.75
N GLY A 52 1.88 20.07 10.25
CA GLY A 52 1.28 21.11 9.42
C GLY A 52 -0.16 20.83 8.98
N ASP A 53 -0.78 19.73 9.37
CA ASP A 53 -2.14 19.37 8.99
C ASP A 53 -3.18 20.17 9.80
N TRP A 54 -4.34 20.43 9.14
CA TRP A 54 -5.41 21.23 9.72
C TRP A 54 -6.47 20.36 10.41
N ASN A 55 -7.02 20.87 11.53
CA ASN A 55 -8.12 20.25 12.30
C ASN A 55 -7.81 18.83 12.81
N THR A 56 -6.54 18.55 13.10
CA THR A 56 -6.05 17.24 13.57
C THR A 56 -5.83 17.16 15.07
N LEU A 57 -6.00 18.26 15.83
CA LEU A 57 -5.79 18.28 17.27
C LEU A 57 -7.05 17.84 18.02
N VAL A 58 -6.96 16.70 18.72
CA VAL A 58 -8.02 16.10 19.54
C VAL A 58 -7.64 16.21 21.01
N GLU A 59 -8.60 16.55 21.85
CA GLU A 59 -8.42 16.63 23.30
C GLU A 59 -8.21 15.22 23.89
N GLU A 60 -7.07 14.99 24.57
CA GLU A 60 -6.76 13.74 25.27
C GLU A 60 -6.36 14.00 26.74
N LEU A 61 -6.72 13.06 27.61
CA LEU A 61 -6.29 13.06 29.01
C LEU A 61 -4.94 12.34 29.10
N HIS A 62 -3.89 13.07 29.46
CA HIS A 62 -2.56 12.51 29.69
C HIS A 62 -2.32 12.31 31.19
N ASP A 63 -2.05 11.05 31.60
CA ASP A 63 -1.61 10.73 32.95
C ASP A 63 -0.08 10.61 32.96
N PRO A 64 0.64 11.56 33.59
CA PRO A 64 2.11 11.55 33.63
C PRO A 64 2.70 10.41 34.49
N GLY A 65 1.87 9.56 35.10
CA GLY A 65 2.32 8.51 36.03
C GLY A 65 2.83 7.22 35.38
N ALA A 66 2.62 7.01 34.07
CA ALA A 66 3.10 5.83 33.37
C ALA A 66 4.50 6.03 32.79
N ALA A 67 5.53 5.92 33.61
CA ALA A 67 6.90 5.79 33.09
C ALA A 67 7.01 4.50 32.26
N PRO A 68 7.59 4.52 31.05
CA PRO A 68 7.83 3.30 30.28
C PRO A 68 8.69 2.35 31.11
N ALA A 69 8.24 1.10 31.24
CA ALA A 69 9.02 0.07 31.91
C ALA A 69 10.42 -0.04 31.25
N PRO A 70 11.51 -0.05 32.00
CA PRO A 70 12.84 -0.18 31.43
C PRO A 70 12.94 -1.49 30.68
N SER A 71 13.43 -1.44 29.42
CA SER A 71 13.71 -2.63 28.64
C SER A 71 14.68 -3.53 29.41
N THR A 72 14.30 -4.78 29.63
CA THR A 72 15.11 -5.76 30.38
C THR A 72 16.30 -6.29 29.58
N ASN A 73 16.41 -5.95 28.29
CA ASN A 73 17.50 -6.40 27.43
C ASN A 73 18.76 -5.56 27.66
N ARG A 74 19.60 -5.95 28.64
CA ARG A 74 20.90 -5.38 28.97
C ARG A 74 22.07 -6.05 28.23
N ALA A 75 21.87 -6.49 26.97
CA ALA A 75 23.01 -6.90 26.16
C ALA A 75 23.90 -5.66 25.93
N GLY A 76 25.18 -5.76 26.29
CA GLY A 76 26.15 -4.69 26.02
C GLY A 76 26.40 -4.54 24.51
N PRO A 77 27.13 -3.48 24.09
CA PRO A 77 27.48 -3.31 22.68
C PRO A 77 28.27 -4.53 22.18
N THR A 78 27.86 -5.08 21.06
CA THR A 78 28.47 -6.26 20.43
C THR A 78 29.06 -5.84 19.07
N LEU A 79 30.24 -6.37 18.73
CA LEU A 79 30.82 -6.16 17.39
C LEU A 79 29.86 -6.72 16.32
N ILE A 80 29.62 -5.96 15.26
CA ILE A 80 28.67 -6.34 14.21
C ILE A 80 29.03 -7.70 13.56
N GLY A 81 30.30 -8.01 13.42
CA GLY A 81 30.77 -9.29 12.90
C GLY A 81 30.59 -10.48 13.86
N ALA A 82 30.27 -10.23 15.14
CA ALA A 82 29.98 -11.27 16.12
C ALA A 82 28.47 -11.53 16.28
N VAL A 83 27.62 -10.74 15.60
CA VAL A 83 26.17 -10.97 15.54
C VAL A 83 25.93 -12.06 14.50
N GLY A 84 25.36 -13.20 14.92
CA GLY A 84 25.00 -14.29 14.01
C GLY A 84 24.04 -13.80 12.92
N ALA A 85 24.33 -14.09 11.66
CA ALA A 85 23.48 -13.73 10.53
C ALA A 85 22.27 -14.65 10.34
N ASP A 86 22.23 -15.78 11.04
CA ASP A 86 21.29 -16.88 10.80
C ASP A 86 19.85 -16.60 11.26
N ALA A 87 19.60 -15.49 11.97
CA ALA A 87 18.28 -15.16 12.53
C ALA A 87 17.40 -14.29 11.61
N GLY A 88 17.79 -14.05 10.36
CA GLY A 88 17.18 -13.03 9.52
C GLY A 88 16.65 -13.47 8.16
N ASP A 89 16.74 -14.74 7.80
CA ASP A 89 16.21 -15.20 6.52
C ASP A 89 14.67 -15.19 6.52
N PRO A 90 14.05 -14.66 5.45
CA PRO A 90 12.60 -14.63 5.34
C PRO A 90 12.01 -16.06 5.30
N ILE A 91 10.95 -16.27 6.07
CA ILE A 91 10.17 -17.52 6.04
C ILE A 91 9.03 -17.32 5.03
N SER A 92 8.94 -18.20 4.03
CA SER A 92 7.88 -18.16 3.03
C SER A 92 6.49 -18.24 3.69
N THR A 93 5.59 -17.41 3.20
CA THR A 93 4.19 -17.40 3.65
C THR A 93 3.34 -18.47 2.98
N SER A 94 3.90 -19.24 2.05
CA SER A 94 3.18 -20.15 1.14
C SER A 94 2.16 -19.45 0.25
N LEU A 95 2.17 -18.11 0.21
CA LEU A 95 1.39 -17.27 -0.69
C LEU A 95 2.33 -16.52 -1.63
N PRO A 96 2.60 -16.99 -2.85
CA PRO A 96 3.66 -16.48 -3.71
C PRO A 96 3.56 -14.97 -4.02
N GLU A 97 2.34 -14.44 -4.13
CA GLU A 97 2.14 -13.00 -4.39
C GLU A 97 2.40 -12.15 -3.13
N LEU A 98 2.22 -12.71 -1.92
CA LEU A 98 2.60 -12.07 -0.67
C LEU A 98 4.12 -12.14 -0.48
N ASP A 99 4.73 -13.30 -0.71
CA ASP A 99 6.18 -13.50 -0.64
C ASP A 99 6.93 -12.57 -1.61
N ARG A 100 6.39 -12.36 -2.81
CA ARG A 100 6.94 -11.41 -3.77
C ARG A 100 7.08 -10.01 -3.17
N VAL A 101 6.02 -9.50 -2.53
CA VAL A 101 6.01 -8.15 -1.94
C VAL A 101 6.89 -8.06 -0.71
N LEU A 102 7.04 -9.17 0.02
CA LEU A 102 7.87 -9.28 1.22
C LEU A 102 9.33 -9.67 0.92
N GLY A 103 9.71 -9.78 -0.37
CA GLY A 103 11.08 -10.14 -0.74
C GLY A 103 11.49 -11.57 -0.37
N GLY A 104 10.51 -12.50 -0.33
CA GLY A 104 10.70 -13.92 -0.04
C GLY A 104 9.92 -14.44 1.15
N GLY A 105 9.30 -13.58 1.95
CA GLY A 105 8.50 -13.99 3.10
C GLY A 105 8.60 -13.07 4.31
N ILE A 106 8.18 -13.56 5.45
CA ILE A 106 8.18 -12.80 6.72
C ILE A 106 9.50 -13.06 7.46
N VAL A 107 10.18 -11.98 7.87
CA VAL A 107 11.40 -12.06 8.68
C VAL A 107 11.03 -12.31 10.14
N PRO A 108 11.62 -13.31 10.84
CA PRO A 108 11.39 -13.56 12.25
C PRO A 108 11.63 -12.33 13.12
N GLY A 109 10.74 -12.07 14.07
CA GLY A 109 10.82 -10.89 14.94
C GLY A 109 10.45 -9.56 14.28
N ALA A 110 10.07 -9.56 12.99
CA ALA A 110 9.62 -8.38 12.29
C ALA A 110 8.14 -8.05 12.57
N VAL A 111 7.82 -6.76 12.55
CA VAL A 111 6.45 -6.28 12.66
C VAL A 111 6.01 -5.65 11.34
N THR A 112 4.93 -6.18 10.79
CA THR A 112 4.32 -5.73 9.54
C THR A 112 2.97 -5.06 9.83
N LEU A 113 2.74 -3.89 9.28
CA LEU A 113 1.44 -3.21 9.27
C LEU A 113 0.75 -3.46 7.92
N LEU A 114 -0.44 -4.03 7.94
CA LEU A 114 -1.29 -4.20 6.75
C LEU A 114 -2.42 -3.17 6.78
N GLY A 115 -2.32 -2.16 5.93
CA GLY A 115 -3.33 -1.13 5.73
C GLY A 115 -4.22 -1.42 4.53
N GLY A 116 -5.45 -0.90 4.55
CA GLY A 116 -6.37 -1.00 3.43
C GLY A 116 -7.80 -0.65 3.83
N GLU A 117 -8.66 -0.35 2.84
CA GLU A 117 -10.06 -0.01 3.10
C GLU A 117 -10.82 -1.14 3.83
N PRO A 118 -11.86 -0.80 4.61
CA PRO A 118 -12.76 -1.80 5.17
C PRO A 118 -13.43 -2.65 4.07
N GLY A 119 -13.42 -3.98 4.25
CA GLY A 119 -14.01 -4.92 3.30
C GLY A 119 -13.15 -5.25 2.07
N ILE A 120 -11.88 -4.76 1.98
CA ILE A 120 -11.00 -5.05 0.84
C ILE A 120 -10.50 -6.51 0.82
N GLY A 121 -10.50 -7.21 1.96
CA GLY A 121 -10.05 -8.60 2.09
C GLY A 121 -8.86 -8.82 3.03
N LYS A 122 -8.47 -7.83 3.86
CA LYS A 122 -7.33 -7.97 4.80
C LYS A 122 -7.43 -9.20 5.69
N SER A 123 -8.55 -9.34 6.41
CA SER A 123 -8.79 -10.46 7.32
C SER A 123 -8.85 -11.81 6.58
N THR A 124 -9.30 -11.82 5.31
CA THR A 124 -9.29 -13.00 4.44
C THR A 124 -7.85 -13.41 4.11
N LEU A 125 -7.02 -12.47 3.65
CA LEU A 125 -5.60 -12.72 3.36
C LEU A 125 -4.87 -13.27 4.58
N LEU A 126 -5.12 -12.67 5.75
CA LEU A 126 -4.42 -13.04 6.99
C LEU A 126 -4.86 -14.40 7.54
N LEU A 127 -6.13 -14.77 7.43
CA LEU A 127 -6.58 -16.13 7.78
C LEU A 127 -5.96 -17.18 6.84
N GLN A 128 -5.87 -16.89 5.53
CA GLN A 128 -5.21 -17.77 4.57
C GLN A 128 -3.70 -17.88 4.86
N LEU A 129 -3.04 -16.79 5.20
CA LEU A 129 -1.64 -16.76 5.63
C LEU A 129 -1.41 -17.66 6.85
N LEU A 130 -2.20 -17.46 7.92
CA LEU A 130 -2.03 -18.23 9.16
C LEU A 130 -2.32 -19.72 8.99
N ALA A 131 -3.29 -20.05 8.13
CA ALA A 131 -3.62 -21.45 7.82
C ALA A 131 -2.54 -22.14 6.98
N ALA A 132 -1.84 -21.38 6.14
CA ALA A 132 -0.76 -21.88 5.29
C ALA A 132 0.61 -21.94 6.01
N TRP A 133 0.71 -21.34 7.20
CA TRP A 133 1.95 -21.29 7.98
C TRP A 133 2.28 -22.65 8.61
N ASP A 134 3.55 -23.07 8.52
CA ASP A 134 3.96 -24.39 9.02
C ASP A 134 4.08 -24.50 10.54
N GLY A 135 4.17 -23.38 11.26
CA GLY A 135 4.30 -23.32 12.72
C GLY A 135 3.00 -22.98 13.46
N PRO A 136 3.03 -22.86 14.79
CA PRO A 136 1.92 -22.39 15.59
C PRO A 136 1.65 -20.91 15.31
N THR A 137 0.36 -20.57 15.11
CA THR A 137 -0.08 -19.22 14.78
C THR A 137 -1.20 -18.75 15.72
N LEU A 138 -1.30 -17.44 15.93
CA LEU A 138 -2.33 -16.83 16.75
C LEU A 138 -3.04 -15.71 15.98
N TYR A 139 -4.35 -15.84 15.81
CA TYR A 139 -5.21 -14.76 15.32
C TYR A 139 -5.92 -14.09 16.50
N VAL A 140 -5.59 -12.83 16.76
CA VAL A 140 -6.29 -11.98 17.74
C VAL A 140 -7.33 -11.16 17.00
N SER A 141 -8.60 -11.39 17.31
CA SER A 141 -9.72 -10.60 16.80
C SER A 141 -10.14 -9.57 17.83
N ALA A 142 -9.91 -8.30 17.55
CA ALA A 142 -10.29 -7.21 18.42
C ALA A 142 -11.57 -6.49 17.95
N GLU A 143 -12.15 -6.90 16.82
CA GLU A 143 -13.38 -6.31 16.26
C GLU A 143 -14.52 -7.32 16.13
N GLU A 144 -14.21 -8.56 15.77
CA GLU A 144 -15.20 -9.59 15.49
C GLU A 144 -15.24 -10.65 16.59
N SER A 145 -16.41 -11.25 16.81
CA SER A 145 -16.54 -12.38 17.74
C SER A 145 -15.83 -13.65 17.22
N ALA A 146 -15.46 -14.54 18.13
CA ALA A 146 -14.82 -15.81 17.77
C ALA A 146 -15.67 -16.62 16.79
N GLN A 147 -16.99 -16.61 16.90
CA GLN A 147 -17.91 -17.29 16.00
C GLN A 147 -17.87 -16.72 14.58
N GLN A 148 -17.82 -15.40 14.42
CA GLN A 148 -17.75 -14.76 13.10
C GLN A 148 -16.43 -15.09 12.38
N VAL A 149 -15.31 -15.04 13.12
CA VAL A 149 -14.00 -15.43 12.58
C VAL A 149 -13.99 -16.91 12.22
N ARG A 150 -14.55 -17.78 13.07
CA ARG A 150 -14.66 -19.23 12.81
C ARG A 150 -15.43 -19.53 11.53
N LEU A 151 -16.60 -18.93 11.33
CA LEU A 151 -17.41 -19.10 10.11
C LEU A 151 -16.64 -18.64 8.85
N ARG A 152 -15.87 -17.56 8.96
CA ARG A 152 -15.01 -17.10 7.86
C ARG A 152 -13.89 -18.11 7.59
N ALA A 153 -13.22 -18.60 8.63
CA ALA A 153 -12.15 -19.59 8.50
C ALA A 153 -12.66 -20.89 7.85
N GLU A 154 -13.84 -21.36 8.21
CA GLU A 154 -14.48 -22.54 7.58
C GLU A 154 -14.74 -22.34 6.09
N ARG A 155 -15.28 -21.19 5.70
CA ARG A 155 -15.52 -20.85 4.30
C ARG A 155 -14.23 -20.81 3.48
N LEU A 156 -13.12 -20.41 4.09
CA LEU A 156 -11.80 -20.31 3.46
C LEU A 156 -11.02 -21.64 3.50
N GLY A 157 -11.52 -22.68 4.17
CA GLY A 157 -10.73 -23.87 4.45
C GLY A 157 -9.54 -23.62 5.39
N ALA A 158 -9.57 -22.51 6.12
CA ALA A 158 -8.49 -22.03 6.98
C ALA A 158 -8.65 -22.51 8.43
N VAL A 159 -9.13 -23.72 8.62
CA VAL A 159 -9.29 -24.35 9.94
C VAL A 159 -8.15 -25.33 10.13
N GLY A 160 -7.16 -24.95 10.95
CA GLY A 160 -5.96 -25.76 11.22
C GLY A 160 -5.80 -26.07 12.72
N GLU A 161 -5.12 -27.18 13.03
CA GLU A 161 -4.84 -27.58 14.41
C GLU A 161 -3.80 -26.69 15.11
N ARG A 162 -3.03 -25.90 14.32
CA ARG A 162 -1.98 -25.00 14.81
C ARG A 162 -2.38 -23.53 14.80
N LEU A 163 -3.63 -23.21 14.40
CA LEU A 163 -4.18 -21.86 14.37
C LEU A 163 -5.04 -21.60 15.62
N TRP A 164 -4.52 -20.79 16.51
CA TRP A 164 -5.23 -20.31 17.70
C TRP A 164 -6.02 -19.05 17.40
N LEU A 165 -7.22 -18.96 17.97
CA LEU A 165 -8.09 -17.77 17.87
C LEU A 165 -8.33 -17.21 19.27
N HIS A 166 -8.12 -15.90 19.42
CA HIS A 166 -8.38 -15.16 20.65
C HIS A 166 -9.19 -13.89 20.36
N ALA A 167 -10.45 -13.85 20.80
CA ALA A 167 -11.30 -12.65 20.67
C ALA A 167 -11.08 -11.77 21.91
N GLU A 168 -10.21 -10.75 21.80
CA GLU A 168 -9.78 -9.93 22.93
C GLU A 168 -9.28 -8.55 22.47
N THR A 169 -9.53 -7.53 23.29
CA THR A 169 -9.07 -6.15 23.07
C THR A 169 -8.05 -5.67 24.10
N SER A 170 -7.92 -6.36 25.22
CA SER A 170 -6.96 -6.04 26.29
C SER A 170 -5.56 -6.51 25.94
N LEU A 171 -4.61 -5.59 25.79
CA LEU A 171 -3.22 -5.91 25.46
C LEU A 171 -2.56 -6.86 26.48
N PRO A 172 -2.73 -6.68 27.82
CA PRO A 172 -2.21 -7.66 28.79
C PRO A 172 -2.68 -9.10 28.54
N HIS A 173 -3.97 -9.32 28.25
CA HIS A 173 -4.50 -10.65 27.96
C HIS A 173 -3.97 -11.22 26.64
N ILE A 174 -3.78 -10.35 25.63
CA ILE A 174 -3.15 -10.73 24.36
C ILE A 174 -1.71 -11.20 24.59
N VAL A 175 -0.94 -10.50 25.43
CA VAL A 175 0.44 -10.87 25.79
C VAL A 175 0.48 -12.20 26.55
N ASP A 176 -0.48 -12.46 27.42
CA ASP A 176 -0.62 -13.71 28.14
C ASP A 176 -0.95 -14.87 27.16
N ALA A 177 -1.83 -14.63 26.18
CA ALA A 177 -2.15 -15.61 25.14
C ALA A 177 -0.92 -15.93 24.28
N ILE A 178 -0.12 -14.91 23.87
CA ILE A 178 1.14 -15.09 23.15
C ILE A 178 2.11 -15.94 23.98
N SER A 179 2.18 -15.71 25.29
CA SER A 179 3.06 -16.45 26.19
C SER A 179 2.64 -17.92 26.35
N THR A 180 1.33 -18.17 26.36
CA THR A 180 0.75 -19.51 26.57
C THR A 180 0.83 -20.36 25.30
N THR A 181 0.54 -19.76 24.12
CA THR A 181 0.50 -20.47 22.84
C THR A 181 1.86 -20.54 22.14
N SER A 182 2.81 -19.68 22.53
CA SER A 182 4.15 -19.59 21.94
C SER A 182 4.12 -19.60 20.40
N PRO A 183 3.37 -18.68 19.76
CA PRO A 183 3.21 -18.69 18.31
C PRO A 183 4.47 -18.16 17.61
N GLU A 184 4.71 -18.59 16.38
CA GLU A 184 5.74 -18.04 15.50
C GLU A 184 5.24 -16.80 14.76
N LEU A 185 3.93 -16.74 14.47
CA LEU A 185 3.26 -15.66 13.78
C LEU A 185 1.98 -15.26 14.51
N VAL A 186 1.84 -13.96 14.78
CA VAL A 186 0.67 -13.36 15.44
C VAL A 186 0.02 -12.35 14.49
N VAL A 187 -1.28 -12.37 14.36
CA VAL A 187 -2.09 -11.35 13.69
C VAL A 187 -2.95 -10.63 14.71
N ILE A 188 -2.97 -9.29 14.67
CA ILE A 188 -3.84 -8.43 15.49
C ILE A 188 -4.80 -7.69 14.56
N ASP A 189 -6.09 -8.03 14.59
CA ASP A 189 -7.14 -7.49 13.71
C ASP A 189 -8.28 -6.84 14.52
N SER A 190 -8.25 -5.50 14.75
CA SER A 190 -7.27 -4.49 14.35
C SER A 190 -6.58 -3.86 15.56
N ILE A 191 -5.42 -3.23 15.31
CA ILE A 191 -4.65 -2.54 16.35
C ILE A 191 -5.39 -1.34 16.94
N GLN A 192 -6.34 -0.74 16.21
CA GLN A 192 -7.10 0.42 16.65
C GLN A 192 -8.02 0.14 17.84
N THR A 193 -8.48 -1.08 17.98
CA THR A 193 -9.41 -1.50 19.04
C THR A 193 -8.69 -2.07 20.25
N VAL A 194 -7.38 -2.35 20.14
CA VAL A 194 -6.56 -2.85 21.26
C VAL A 194 -6.26 -1.71 22.24
N SER A 195 -6.35 -2.01 23.54
CA SER A 195 -6.09 -1.05 24.61
C SER A 195 -5.25 -1.66 25.73
N ASP A 196 -4.41 -0.81 26.35
CA ASP A 196 -3.67 -1.12 27.55
C ASP A 196 -4.10 -0.16 28.66
N PRO A 197 -4.73 -0.66 29.74
CA PRO A 197 -5.14 0.18 30.87
C PRO A 197 -3.98 0.94 31.52
N ALA A 198 -2.74 0.45 31.38
CA ALA A 198 -1.56 1.08 31.94
C ALA A 198 -1.15 2.37 31.22
N LEU A 199 -1.66 2.62 30.01
CA LEU A 199 -1.29 3.80 29.22
C LEU A 199 -2.09 5.07 29.58
N GLY A 200 -3.13 4.98 30.42
CA GLY A 200 -3.88 6.12 30.93
C GLY A 200 -4.67 6.94 29.88
N SER A 201 -4.55 6.63 28.59
CA SER A 201 -5.26 7.29 27.50
C SER A 201 -6.51 6.50 27.10
N LEU A 202 -7.46 7.12 26.38
CA LEU A 202 -8.70 6.46 25.96
C LEU A 202 -8.45 5.38 24.91
N PRO A 203 -9.18 4.23 24.95
CA PRO A 203 -9.15 3.23 23.89
C PRO A 203 -9.42 3.87 22.50
N GLY A 204 -8.65 3.48 21.49
CA GLY A 204 -8.75 4.02 20.13
C GLY A 204 -8.04 5.35 19.90
N SER A 205 -7.55 6.01 20.95
CA SER A 205 -6.73 7.22 20.80
C SER A 205 -5.37 6.90 20.17
N VAL A 206 -4.74 7.90 19.56
CA VAL A 206 -3.42 7.79 18.93
C VAL A 206 -2.37 7.31 19.93
N ALA A 207 -2.42 7.80 21.16
CA ALA A 207 -1.51 7.39 22.22
C ALA A 207 -1.66 5.91 22.59
N GLN A 208 -2.90 5.40 22.68
CA GLN A 208 -3.17 3.99 22.91
C GLN A 208 -2.65 3.12 21.76
N VAL A 209 -3.04 3.44 20.52
CA VAL A 209 -2.63 2.67 19.34
C VAL A 209 -1.11 2.61 19.23
N ARG A 210 -0.43 3.74 19.41
CA ARG A 210 1.03 3.81 19.39
C ARG A 210 1.67 3.04 20.55
N GLY A 211 1.13 3.17 21.76
CA GLY A 211 1.64 2.48 22.94
C GLY A 211 1.51 0.97 22.83
N CYS A 212 0.34 0.48 22.41
CA CYS A 212 0.08 -0.95 22.16
C CYS A 212 0.99 -1.49 21.05
N ALA A 213 1.12 -0.78 19.93
CA ALA A 213 2.02 -1.19 18.85
C ALA A 213 3.48 -1.27 19.30
N ASN A 214 3.99 -0.26 20.03
CA ASN A 214 5.36 -0.30 20.58
C ASN A 214 5.58 -1.51 21.52
N ARG A 215 4.59 -1.85 22.34
CA ARG A 215 4.68 -3.00 23.23
C ARG A 215 4.76 -4.31 22.42
N LEU A 216 3.94 -4.45 21.38
CA LEU A 216 3.97 -5.61 20.49
C LEU A 216 5.27 -5.71 19.70
N VAL A 217 5.84 -4.58 19.24
CA VAL A 217 7.17 -4.52 18.60
C VAL A 217 8.27 -5.01 19.54
N ASN A 218 8.24 -4.62 20.81
CA ASN A 218 9.21 -5.09 21.78
C ASN A 218 9.11 -6.60 22.01
N ILE A 219 7.89 -7.13 22.18
CA ILE A 219 7.64 -8.56 22.34
C ILE A 219 8.10 -9.34 21.10
N ALA A 220 7.79 -8.83 19.88
CA ALA A 220 8.23 -9.43 18.64
C ALA A 220 9.75 -9.60 18.58
N LYS A 221 10.48 -8.53 18.90
CA LYS A 221 11.96 -8.52 18.89
C LYS A 221 12.58 -9.35 20.01
N GLU A 222 12.01 -9.30 21.21
CA GLU A 222 12.53 -10.04 22.37
C GLU A 222 12.36 -11.55 22.22
N ARG A 223 11.28 -11.98 21.57
CA ARG A 223 10.92 -13.40 21.44
C ARG A 223 11.16 -14.00 20.05
N GLY A 224 11.55 -13.19 19.06
CA GLY A 224 11.70 -13.62 17.69
C GLY A 224 10.37 -13.96 16.99
N ILE A 225 9.23 -13.45 17.51
CA ILE A 225 7.89 -13.73 16.98
C ILE A 225 7.56 -12.71 15.90
N SER A 226 7.07 -13.16 14.75
CA SER A 226 6.58 -12.25 13.71
C SER A 226 5.18 -11.74 14.05
N VAL A 227 4.92 -10.44 13.86
CA VAL A 227 3.63 -9.83 14.16
C VAL A 227 3.09 -9.09 12.96
N VAL A 228 1.84 -9.33 12.60
CA VAL A 228 1.10 -8.55 11.59
C VAL A 228 0.00 -7.76 12.29
N LEU A 229 0.08 -6.43 12.20
CA LEU A 229 -0.92 -5.50 12.69
C LEU A 229 -1.83 -5.09 11.55
N VAL A 230 -3.15 -5.19 11.75
CA VAL A 230 -4.12 -4.67 10.78
C VAL A 230 -4.46 -3.23 11.12
N GLY A 231 -4.42 -2.36 10.10
CA GLY A 231 -4.83 -0.96 10.18
C GLY A 231 -5.89 -0.61 9.14
N HIS A 232 -6.73 0.39 9.43
CA HIS A 232 -7.66 0.96 8.45
C HIS A 232 -7.05 2.19 7.78
N VAL A 233 -7.37 2.44 6.51
CA VAL A 233 -7.02 3.67 5.79
C VAL A 233 -8.20 4.64 5.78
N THR A 234 -7.92 5.95 5.78
CA THR A 234 -8.93 6.99 5.56
C THR A 234 -9.34 7.04 4.09
N LYS A 235 -10.50 7.66 3.78
CA LYS A 235 -11.02 7.84 2.42
C LYS A 235 -10.06 8.60 1.49
N ASP A 236 -9.13 9.35 2.04
CA ASP A 236 -8.13 10.13 1.30
C ASP A 236 -6.85 9.33 0.99
N GLY A 237 -6.87 7.98 1.20
CA GLY A 237 -5.75 7.08 0.90
C GLY A 237 -4.61 7.12 1.93
N GLY A 238 -4.74 7.90 2.99
CA GLY A 238 -3.86 7.84 4.17
C GLY A 238 -4.26 6.69 5.10
N LEU A 239 -3.32 6.04 5.77
CA LEU A 239 -3.64 5.08 6.82
C LEU A 239 -4.51 5.77 7.89
N ALA A 240 -5.76 5.26 8.09
CA ALA A 240 -6.62 5.69 9.18
C ALA A 240 -6.11 5.06 10.47
N GLY A 241 -5.42 5.83 11.15
CA GLY A 241 -4.61 5.50 12.29
C GLY A 241 -3.26 6.12 12.00
N PRO A 242 -2.59 6.64 13.01
CA PRO A 242 -1.59 7.66 12.77
C PRO A 242 -0.49 7.11 11.86
N ARG A 243 -0.04 7.90 10.91
CA ARG A 243 1.27 7.77 10.22
C ARG A 243 2.40 7.44 11.21
N VAL A 244 2.13 7.65 12.46
CA VAL A 244 2.93 7.26 13.63
C VAL A 244 3.25 5.77 13.66
N LEU A 245 2.38 4.87 13.22
CA LEU A 245 2.66 3.44 13.15
C LEU A 245 3.68 3.08 12.07
N GLU A 246 3.71 3.83 10.96
CA GLU A 246 4.67 3.59 9.88
C GLU A 246 6.12 3.71 10.35
N HIS A 247 6.38 4.57 11.33
CA HIS A 247 7.72 4.75 11.89
C HIS A 247 8.10 3.66 12.91
N VAL A 248 7.11 3.03 13.52
CA VAL A 248 7.30 2.04 14.58
C VAL A 248 7.55 0.65 14.02
N VAL A 249 6.86 0.29 12.91
CA VAL A 249 6.93 -1.04 12.29
C VAL A 249 8.08 -1.16 11.28
N ASP A 250 8.44 -2.39 10.95
CA ASP A 250 9.52 -2.69 9.99
C ASP A 250 9.03 -2.68 8.54
N THR A 251 7.82 -3.17 8.30
CA THR A 251 7.18 -3.24 6.97
C THR A 251 5.79 -2.63 7.02
N VAL A 252 5.42 -1.87 5.99
CA VAL A 252 4.07 -1.33 5.78
C VAL A 252 3.57 -1.83 4.44
N LEU A 253 2.51 -2.61 4.47
CA LEU A 253 1.81 -3.10 3.29
C LEU A 253 0.51 -2.33 3.10
N GLN A 254 0.23 -1.96 1.87
CA GLN A 254 -1.04 -1.34 1.46
C GLN A 254 -1.80 -2.32 0.57
N PHE A 255 -3.04 -2.63 0.97
CA PHE A 255 -3.94 -3.49 0.24
C PHE A 255 -5.02 -2.63 -0.40
N GLU A 256 -4.98 -2.55 -1.73
CA GLU A 256 -5.79 -1.66 -2.56
C GLU A 256 -6.71 -2.47 -3.47
N GLY A 257 -7.75 -1.84 -3.98
CA GLY A 257 -8.65 -2.44 -4.99
C GLY A 257 -10.00 -1.77 -4.98
N ASP A 258 -10.73 -1.94 -6.06
CA ASP A 258 -12.10 -1.46 -6.18
C ASP A 258 -13.06 -2.59 -5.73
N LYS A 259 -14.10 -2.24 -4.97
CA LYS A 259 -15.13 -3.19 -4.53
C LYS A 259 -15.93 -3.80 -5.69
N HIS A 260 -15.94 -3.12 -6.84
CA HIS A 260 -16.62 -3.54 -8.05
C HIS A 260 -15.76 -4.44 -8.97
N HIS A 261 -14.46 -4.54 -8.70
CA HIS A 261 -13.54 -5.40 -9.43
C HIS A 261 -13.04 -6.54 -8.53
N ALA A 262 -12.84 -7.71 -9.09
CA ALA A 262 -12.33 -8.87 -8.34
C ALA A 262 -10.85 -8.71 -7.93
N LEU A 263 -10.09 -7.85 -8.63
CA LEU A 263 -8.67 -7.69 -8.41
C LEU A 263 -8.35 -6.87 -7.17
N ARG A 264 -7.31 -7.33 -6.46
CA ARG A 264 -6.71 -6.66 -5.30
C ARG A 264 -5.21 -6.54 -5.53
N LEU A 265 -4.67 -5.40 -5.14
CA LEU A 265 -3.28 -5.02 -5.28
C LEU A 265 -2.64 -4.94 -3.90
N LEU A 266 -1.50 -5.57 -3.71
CA LEU A 266 -0.71 -5.48 -2.50
C LEU A 266 0.63 -4.83 -2.82
N ARG A 267 0.96 -3.75 -2.12
CA ARG A 267 2.21 -2.99 -2.29
C ARG A 267 2.90 -2.79 -0.95
N ALA A 268 4.22 -2.75 -0.95
CA ALA A 268 4.98 -2.30 0.20
C ALA A 268 5.18 -0.77 0.11
N ALA A 269 4.60 -0.02 1.05
CA ALA A 269 4.89 1.42 1.21
C ALA A 269 6.21 1.65 1.96
N LYS A 270 6.59 0.69 2.82
CA LYS A 270 7.86 0.66 3.56
C LYS A 270 8.29 -0.78 3.74
N HIS A 271 9.57 -1.06 3.55
CA HIS A 271 10.12 -2.40 3.78
C HIS A 271 11.61 -2.31 4.18
N ARG A 272 11.94 -2.69 5.41
CA ARG A 272 13.33 -2.62 5.91
C ARG A 272 14.21 -3.76 5.40
N PHE A 273 13.61 -4.87 4.99
CA PHE A 273 14.31 -6.10 4.65
C PHE A 273 14.38 -6.35 3.14
N GLY A 274 13.74 -5.50 2.33
CA GLY A 274 13.69 -5.67 0.89
C GLY A 274 13.21 -4.43 0.14
N PRO A 275 13.03 -4.56 -1.19
CA PRO A 275 12.57 -3.46 -2.03
C PRO A 275 11.08 -3.15 -1.78
N THR A 276 10.68 -1.90 -2.03
CA THR A 276 9.27 -1.46 -1.94
C THR A 276 8.57 -1.38 -3.29
N ASN A 277 9.23 -1.80 -4.36
CA ASN A 277 8.77 -1.66 -5.72
C ASN A 277 8.24 -2.98 -6.33
N GLU A 278 7.87 -3.94 -5.50
CA GLU A 278 7.20 -5.16 -5.93
C GLU A 278 5.69 -5.05 -5.75
N LEU A 279 4.94 -5.76 -6.61
CA LEU A 279 3.49 -5.79 -6.62
C LEU A 279 2.98 -7.22 -6.49
N GLY A 280 2.14 -7.47 -5.50
CA GLY A 280 1.33 -8.66 -5.37
C GLY A 280 -0.07 -8.44 -5.97
N LEU A 281 -0.55 -9.40 -6.73
CA LEU A 281 -1.87 -9.37 -7.34
C LEU A 281 -2.69 -10.55 -6.86
N PHE A 282 -3.92 -10.24 -6.42
CA PHE A 282 -4.87 -11.24 -5.96
C PHE A 282 -6.22 -11.03 -6.65
N GLU A 283 -6.93 -12.12 -6.88
CA GLU A 283 -8.33 -12.12 -7.28
C GLU A 283 -9.20 -12.54 -6.11
N MET A 284 -10.28 -11.80 -5.84
CA MET A 284 -11.26 -12.16 -4.83
C MET A 284 -12.26 -13.17 -5.40
N ALA A 285 -12.19 -14.40 -4.93
CA ALA A 285 -13.08 -15.48 -5.29
C ALA A 285 -13.96 -15.92 -4.10
N GLY A 286 -14.93 -16.79 -4.34
CA GLY A 286 -15.78 -17.35 -3.29
C GLY A 286 -14.99 -18.10 -2.21
N ALA A 287 -13.89 -18.75 -2.58
CA ALA A 287 -12.98 -19.48 -1.70
C ALA A 287 -11.90 -18.61 -1.04
N GLY A 288 -11.91 -17.28 -1.24
CA GLY A 288 -10.93 -16.36 -0.70
C GLY A 288 -10.12 -15.62 -1.75
N LEU A 289 -8.91 -15.21 -1.39
CA LEU A 289 -7.97 -14.53 -2.27
C LEU A 289 -7.08 -15.55 -2.97
N ILE A 290 -7.05 -15.46 -4.29
CA ILE A 290 -6.21 -16.30 -5.16
C ILE A 290 -5.13 -15.40 -5.75
N GLY A 291 -3.86 -15.80 -5.61
CA GLY A 291 -2.75 -15.08 -6.23
C GLY A 291 -2.83 -15.14 -7.75
N VAL A 292 -2.52 -14.03 -8.42
CA VAL A 292 -2.49 -13.91 -9.88
C VAL A 292 -1.04 -13.87 -10.37
N PRO A 293 -0.43 -15.03 -10.70
CA PRO A 293 0.98 -15.08 -11.08
C PRO A 293 1.23 -14.46 -12.47
N ASP A 294 0.24 -14.48 -13.36
CA ASP A 294 0.31 -13.89 -14.69
C ASP A 294 -0.82 -12.87 -14.93
N PRO A 295 -0.64 -11.62 -14.44
CA PRO A 295 -1.65 -10.58 -14.62
C PRO A 295 -1.79 -10.14 -16.07
N SER A 296 -0.76 -10.26 -16.89
CA SER A 296 -0.80 -9.88 -18.31
C SER A 296 -1.82 -10.71 -19.08
N THR A 297 -1.86 -12.02 -18.85
CA THR A 297 -2.85 -12.90 -19.44
C THR A 297 -4.27 -12.53 -19.00
N LEU A 298 -4.46 -12.19 -17.74
CA LEU A 298 -5.76 -11.76 -17.22
C LEU A 298 -6.24 -10.45 -17.88
N PHE A 299 -5.37 -9.43 -17.97
CA PHE A 299 -5.72 -8.14 -18.56
C PHE A 299 -5.97 -8.17 -20.08
N LEU A 300 -5.50 -9.22 -20.76
CA LEU A 300 -5.70 -9.43 -22.18
C LEU A 300 -6.75 -10.49 -22.52
N ALA A 301 -7.34 -11.18 -21.52
CA ALA A 301 -8.25 -12.30 -21.72
C ALA A 301 -9.47 -11.94 -22.58
N ASP A 302 -10.06 -10.77 -22.35
CA ASP A 302 -11.26 -10.29 -23.07
C ASP A 302 -10.93 -9.36 -24.24
N ARG A 303 -9.65 -9.23 -24.60
CA ARG A 303 -9.21 -8.35 -25.68
C ARG A 303 -9.84 -8.77 -27.02
N ARG A 304 -10.50 -7.82 -27.68
CA ARG A 304 -11.02 -8.00 -29.03
C ARG A 304 -10.04 -7.41 -30.04
N THR A 305 -9.44 -8.26 -30.85
CA THR A 305 -8.57 -7.84 -31.95
C THR A 305 -9.37 -7.26 -33.11
N GLY A 306 -8.78 -6.31 -33.85
CA GLY A 306 -9.43 -5.70 -35.01
C GLY A 306 -10.49 -4.64 -34.65
N VAL A 307 -10.59 -4.21 -33.41
CA VAL A 307 -11.47 -3.11 -32.96
C VAL A 307 -10.66 -1.81 -32.89
N PRO A 308 -11.15 -0.70 -33.50
CA PRO A 308 -10.53 0.59 -33.33
C PRO A 308 -10.56 1.07 -31.88
N GLY A 309 -9.53 1.80 -31.48
CA GLY A 309 -9.43 2.35 -30.13
C GLY A 309 -8.77 1.44 -29.11
N SER A 310 -8.23 0.29 -29.49
CA SER A 310 -7.49 -0.62 -28.61
C SER A 310 -5.99 -0.57 -28.89
N ALA A 311 -5.18 -0.34 -27.86
CA ALA A 311 -3.71 -0.43 -27.90
C ALA A 311 -3.19 -1.30 -26.76
N VAL A 312 -2.17 -2.12 -27.05
CA VAL A 312 -1.52 -2.96 -26.02
C VAL A 312 -0.22 -2.31 -25.56
N VAL A 313 -0.08 -2.20 -24.26
CA VAL A 313 1.05 -1.50 -23.63
C VAL A 313 1.72 -2.39 -22.59
N PRO A 314 2.98 -2.78 -22.83
CA PRO A 314 3.85 -3.30 -21.75
C PRO A 314 4.20 -2.18 -20.79
N THR A 315 3.62 -2.19 -19.60
CA THR A 315 3.85 -1.23 -18.52
C THR A 315 4.66 -1.84 -17.39
N MET A 316 5.10 -1.04 -16.45
CA MET A 316 5.81 -1.50 -15.25
C MET A 316 5.03 -1.09 -14.00
N GLU A 317 4.82 -2.03 -13.13
CA GLU A 317 4.40 -1.77 -11.76
C GLU A 317 5.55 -2.15 -10.82
N GLY A 318 6.29 -1.13 -10.40
CA GLY A 318 7.55 -1.34 -9.70
C GLY A 318 8.56 -2.07 -10.59
N GLN A 319 8.94 -3.28 -10.21
CA GLN A 319 9.85 -4.15 -10.97
C GLN A 319 9.12 -5.18 -11.85
N ARG A 320 7.79 -5.28 -11.72
CA ARG A 320 6.98 -6.27 -12.43
C ARG A 320 6.51 -5.73 -13.77
N PRO A 321 6.91 -6.35 -14.91
CA PRO A 321 6.31 -6.04 -16.19
C PRO A 321 4.88 -6.59 -16.25
N ILE A 322 3.96 -5.78 -16.74
CA ILE A 322 2.56 -6.14 -16.96
C ILE A 322 2.15 -5.64 -18.33
N VAL A 323 1.45 -6.46 -19.09
CA VAL A 323 0.90 -6.02 -20.39
C VAL A 323 -0.58 -5.76 -20.23
N VAL A 324 -1.00 -4.54 -20.58
CA VAL A 324 -2.38 -4.10 -20.43
C VAL A 324 -2.94 -3.62 -21.74
N GLU A 325 -4.27 -3.73 -21.89
CA GLU A 325 -4.99 -3.06 -22.95
C GLU A 325 -5.42 -1.67 -22.50
N VAL A 326 -5.10 -0.65 -23.30
CA VAL A 326 -5.65 0.70 -23.22
C VAL A 326 -6.73 0.83 -24.26
N GLN A 327 -7.93 1.19 -23.85
CA GLN A 327 -9.07 1.41 -24.73
C GLN A 327 -9.43 2.89 -24.79
N ALA A 328 -9.74 3.39 -25.96
CA ALA A 328 -10.20 4.75 -26.18
C ALA A 328 -11.44 4.77 -27.09
N LEU A 329 -12.34 5.68 -26.78
CA LEU A 329 -13.50 5.98 -27.60
C LEU A 329 -13.56 7.50 -27.84
N THR A 330 -13.82 7.90 -29.08
CA THR A 330 -14.04 9.29 -29.45
C THR A 330 -15.43 9.47 -30.04
N THR A 331 -16.09 10.56 -29.65
CA THR A 331 -17.39 10.95 -30.22
C THR A 331 -17.37 12.43 -30.50
N SER A 332 -18.18 12.88 -31.50
CA SER A 332 -18.34 14.30 -31.75
C SER A 332 -18.95 14.99 -30.52
N GLY A 333 -18.30 16.05 -30.05
CA GLY A 333 -18.81 16.88 -28.96
C GLY A 333 -20.01 17.71 -29.39
N VAL A 334 -20.72 18.28 -28.42
CA VAL A 334 -21.83 19.19 -28.66
C VAL A 334 -21.26 20.61 -28.96
N PRO A 335 -21.63 21.24 -30.06
CA PRO A 335 -21.16 22.60 -30.39
C PRO A 335 -21.45 23.58 -29.25
N GLY A 336 -20.43 24.38 -28.85
CA GLY A 336 -20.53 25.35 -27.77
C GLY A 336 -20.39 24.79 -26.33
N VAL A 337 -20.19 23.48 -26.19
CA VAL A 337 -19.92 22.82 -24.89
C VAL A 337 -18.45 22.39 -24.87
N PRO A 338 -17.72 22.62 -23.77
CA PRO A 338 -16.35 22.10 -23.63
C PRO A 338 -16.29 20.58 -23.79
N SER A 339 -15.36 20.12 -24.61
CA SER A 339 -15.17 18.69 -24.87
C SER A 339 -14.85 17.90 -23.58
N ARG A 340 -15.51 16.78 -23.39
CA ARG A 340 -15.27 15.88 -22.23
C ARG A 340 -13.98 15.11 -22.38
N ARG A 341 -13.26 14.99 -21.27
CA ARG A 341 -12.09 14.11 -21.14
C ARG A 341 -12.33 13.21 -19.93
N SER A 342 -12.62 11.93 -20.16
CA SER A 342 -12.90 10.97 -19.12
C SER A 342 -11.83 9.87 -19.11
N ALA A 343 -11.25 9.63 -17.95
CA ALA A 343 -10.21 8.64 -17.75
C ALA A 343 -10.61 7.66 -16.64
N LEU A 344 -10.53 6.37 -16.90
CA LEU A 344 -10.73 5.31 -15.92
C LEU A 344 -9.45 4.47 -15.85
N GLY A 345 -8.83 4.38 -14.68
CA GLY A 345 -7.54 3.72 -14.51
C GLY A 345 -6.33 4.53 -15.03
N LEU A 346 -6.55 5.69 -15.62
CA LEU A 346 -5.54 6.62 -16.15
C LEU A 346 -5.63 7.98 -15.44
N ASP A 347 -4.55 8.76 -15.47
CA ASP A 347 -4.58 10.13 -14.96
C ASP A 347 -5.32 11.09 -15.92
N GLY A 348 -6.37 11.74 -15.44
CA GLY A 348 -7.20 12.63 -16.26
C GLY A 348 -6.49 13.92 -16.72
N ALA A 349 -5.58 14.47 -15.91
CA ALA A 349 -4.79 15.62 -16.28
C ALA A 349 -3.77 15.25 -17.38
N ARG A 350 -3.16 14.06 -17.25
CA ARG A 350 -2.27 13.52 -18.27
C ARG A 350 -3.01 13.26 -19.59
N LEU A 351 -4.19 12.63 -19.53
CA LEU A 351 -5.03 12.45 -20.72
C LEU A 351 -5.31 13.79 -21.44
N SER A 352 -5.70 14.82 -20.69
CA SER A 352 -5.99 16.15 -21.25
C SER A 352 -4.76 16.76 -21.92
N MET A 353 -3.58 16.59 -21.33
CA MET A 353 -2.30 17.03 -21.91
C MET A 353 -2.00 16.29 -23.21
N LEU A 354 -2.16 14.96 -23.25
CA LEU A 354 -1.93 14.15 -24.45
C LEU A 354 -2.87 14.56 -25.60
N MET A 355 -4.14 14.89 -25.29
CA MET A 355 -5.09 15.41 -26.29
C MET A 355 -4.61 16.74 -26.89
N ALA A 356 -4.04 17.63 -26.10
CA ALA A 356 -3.46 18.88 -26.59
C ALA A 356 -2.23 18.64 -27.50
N VAL A 357 -1.39 17.66 -27.14
CA VAL A 357 -0.24 17.24 -27.98
C VAL A 357 -0.71 16.67 -29.31
N LEU A 358 -1.70 15.75 -29.30
CA LEU A 358 -2.29 15.19 -30.54
C LEU A 358 -2.87 16.31 -31.45
N ALA A 359 -3.59 17.26 -30.86
CA ALA A 359 -4.13 18.40 -31.62
C ALA A 359 -3.03 19.26 -32.25
N ARG A 360 -2.00 19.62 -31.49
CA ARG A 360 -1.03 20.61 -31.91
C ARG A 360 0.16 20.07 -32.69
N ARG A 361 0.60 18.82 -32.37
CA ARG A 361 1.82 18.24 -32.97
C ARG A 361 1.52 17.23 -34.07
N VAL A 362 0.39 16.51 -33.98
CA VAL A 362 -0.05 15.58 -35.01
C VAL A 362 -1.13 16.17 -35.92
N GLY A 363 -1.69 17.34 -35.56
CA GLY A 363 -2.67 18.05 -36.38
C GLY A 363 -4.08 17.40 -36.39
N LEU A 364 -4.44 16.66 -35.32
CA LEU A 364 -5.75 16.03 -35.25
C LEU A 364 -6.83 16.96 -34.71
N PRO A 365 -8.09 16.88 -35.20
CA PRO A 365 -9.18 17.75 -34.78
C PRO A 365 -9.74 17.32 -33.40
N MET A 366 -8.97 17.57 -32.34
CA MET A 366 -9.33 17.16 -30.96
C MET A 366 -10.22 18.17 -30.23
N GLY A 367 -10.43 19.36 -30.80
CA GLY A 367 -11.19 20.46 -30.17
C GLY A 367 -12.65 20.10 -29.94
N ASP A 368 -13.27 19.45 -30.93
CA ASP A 368 -14.70 19.13 -30.94
C ASP A 368 -14.96 17.63 -30.65
N GLN A 369 -13.99 16.93 -30.05
CA GLN A 369 -14.12 15.52 -29.76
C GLN A 369 -14.21 15.27 -28.25
N ASP A 370 -15.23 14.58 -27.82
CA ASP A 370 -15.25 13.93 -26.49
C ASP A 370 -14.36 12.69 -26.54
N VAL A 371 -13.54 12.51 -25.52
CA VAL A 371 -12.60 11.40 -25.41
C VAL A 371 -12.81 10.67 -24.10
N TYR A 372 -13.02 9.36 -24.21
CA TYR A 372 -13.10 8.43 -23.10
C TYR A 372 -11.95 7.43 -23.25
N ALA A 373 -11.15 7.29 -22.19
CA ALA A 373 -10.04 6.34 -22.17
C ALA A 373 -10.06 5.50 -20.90
N SER A 374 -9.75 4.21 -21.02
CA SER A 374 -9.70 3.30 -19.89
C SER A 374 -8.60 2.26 -20.05
N THR A 375 -8.10 1.77 -18.90
CA THR A 375 -7.30 0.53 -18.86
C THR A 375 -8.21 -0.66 -18.64
N ALA A 376 -7.88 -1.81 -19.23
CA ALA A 376 -8.60 -3.05 -19.00
C ALA A 376 -8.57 -3.40 -17.49
N GLY A 377 -9.71 -3.87 -16.94
CA GLY A 377 -9.84 -4.19 -15.52
C GLY A 377 -9.88 -2.99 -14.58
N GLY A 378 -9.88 -1.74 -15.09
CA GLY A 378 -9.98 -0.52 -14.26
C GLY A 378 -8.79 -0.27 -13.32
N VAL A 379 -7.69 -0.99 -13.49
CA VAL A 379 -6.49 -0.85 -12.65
C VAL A 379 -5.87 0.52 -12.87
N LYS A 380 -5.63 1.25 -11.76
CA LYS A 380 -5.01 2.57 -11.82
C LYS A 380 -3.52 2.44 -12.15
N LEU A 381 -3.15 2.90 -13.34
CA LEU A 381 -1.79 2.91 -13.86
C LEU A 381 -1.38 4.35 -14.14
N VAL A 382 -0.33 4.82 -13.49
CA VAL A 382 0.15 6.22 -13.60
C VAL A 382 1.53 6.34 -14.25
N GLU A 383 2.01 5.25 -14.85
CA GLU A 383 3.35 5.15 -15.42
C GLU A 383 3.40 5.86 -16.78
N PRO A 384 4.39 6.76 -17.02
CA PRO A 384 4.48 7.54 -18.27
C PRO A 384 4.63 6.70 -19.54
N GLY A 385 5.08 5.44 -19.43
CA GLY A 385 5.18 4.51 -20.55
C GLY A 385 3.87 4.21 -21.26
N LEU A 386 2.71 4.51 -20.62
CA LEU A 386 1.39 4.36 -21.20
C LEU A 386 1.03 5.44 -22.24
N ASP A 387 1.69 6.60 -22.22
CA ASP A 387 1.31 7.76 -23.02
C ASP A 387 1.19 7.44 -24.51
N LEU A 388 2.19 6.75 -25.07
CA LEU A 388 2.18 6.38 -26.48
C LEU A 388 0.99 5.47 -26.80
N GLY A 389 0.67 4.53 -25.91
CA GLY A 389 -0.49 3.63 -26.06
C GLY A 389 -1.80 4.41 -26.01
N VAL A 390 -1.96 5.35 -25.07
CA VAL A 390 -3.13 6.22 -24.99
C VAL A 390 -3.29 7.04 -26.27
N CYS A 391 -2.21 7.67 -26.74
CA CYS A 391 -2.25 8.45 -27.98
C CYS A 391 -2.64 7.60 -29.20
N LEU A 392 -2.04 6.42 -29.37
CA LEU A 392 -2.34 5.55 -30.51
C LEU A 392 -3.75 4.94 -30.42
N ALA A 393 -4.25 4.63 -29.23
CA ALA A 393 -5.64 4.20 -29.03
C ALA A 393 -6.62 5.29 -29.44
N VAL A 394 -6.38 6.55 -29.00
CA VAL A 394 -7.23 7.71 -29.39
C VAL A 394 -7.18 7.96 -30.89
N VAL A 395 -6.00 7.93 -31.53
CA VAL A 395 -5.87 8.10 -32.99
C VAL A 395 -6.59 6.98 -33.75
N SER A 396 -6.45 5.74 -33.27
CA SER A 396 -7.15 4.57 -33.82
C SER A 396 -8.68 4.74 -33.73
N ALA A 397 -9.20 5.17 -32.58
CA ALA A 397 -10.63 5.44 -32.39
C ALA A 397 -11.12 6.57 -33.31
N LEU A 398 -10.41 7.70 -33.34
CA LEU A 398 -10.77 8.88 -34.13
C LEU A 398 -10.84 8.57 -35.64
N ARG A 399 -9.97 7.67 -36.12
CA ARG A 399 -9.89 7.28 -37.53
C ARG A 399 -10.70 6.04 -37.86
N ASN A 400 -11.30 5.42 -36.87
CA ASN A 400 -11.99 4.14 -37.01
C ASN A 400 -11.13 3.08 -37.69
N GLN A 401 -9.81 3.05 -37.36
CA GLN A 401 -8.82 2.10 -37.89
C GLN A 401 -8.17 1.32 -36.76
N PRO A 402 -8.30 -0.01 -36.73
CA PRO A 402 -7.70 -0.81 -35.67
C PRO A 402 -6.18 -0.85 -35.78
N LEU A 403 -5.50 -0.93 -34.65
CA LEU A 403 -4.06 -1.24 -34.59
C LEU A 403 -3.85 -2.73 -34.91
N PRO A 404 -2.66 -3.10 -35.46
CA PRO A 404 -2.34 -4.51 -35.69
C PRO A 404 -2.42 -5.35 -34.42
N ALA A 405 -3.00 -6.55 -34.51
CA ALA A 405 -3.26 -7.44 -33.37
C ALA A 405 -1.98 -7.89 -32.64
N ASP A 406 -0.87 -7.99 -33.37
CA ASP A 406 0.45 -8.43 -32.92
C ASP A 406 1.38 -7.27 -32.49
N LEU A 407 0.82 -6.05 -32.35
CA LEU A 407 1.55 -4.85 -31.99
C LEU A 407 1.37 -4.50 -30.51
N ALA A 408 2.48 -4.23 -29.83
CA ALA A 408 2.51 -3.55 -28.55
C ALA A 408 3.25 -2.21 -28.68
N VAL A 409 3.03 -1.29 -27.75
CA VAL A 409 3.62 0.06 -27.81
C VAL A 409 3.94 0.57 -26.41
N PHE A 410 5.06 1.30 -26.23
CA PHE A 410 5.32 2.01 -25.00
C PHE A 410 6.25 3.20 -25.23
N GLY A 411 6.09 4.24 -24.42
CA GLY A 411 6.93 5.43 -24.45
C GLY A 411 6.23 6.62 -23.80
N GLU A 412 7.02 7.52 -23.22
CA GLU A 412 6.50 8.78 -22.72
C GLU A 412 6.37 9.80 -23.88
N VAL A 413 5.32 10.60 -23.85
CA VAL A 413 5.07 11.67 -24.83
C VAL A 413 5.33 13.02 -24.19
N GLY A 414 6.30 13.77 -24.72
CA GLY A 414 6.58 15.15 -24.29
C GLY A 414 5.66 16.18 -24.96
N LEU A 415 5.62 17.40 -24.42
CA LEU A 415 4.78 18.51 -24.92
C LEU A 415 5.16 18.98 -26.33
N GLY A 416 6.40 18.73 -26.74
CA GLY A 416 6.87 19.00 -28.11
C GLY A 416 6.44 17.93 -29.11
N GLY A 417 5.84 16.83 -28.68
CA GLY A 417 5.50 15.66 -29.49
C GLY A 417 6.66 14.68 -29.62
N GLU A 418 7.79 14.93 -28.92
CA GLU A 418 8.92 14.00 -28.85
C GLU A 418 8.56 12.76 -28.03
N LEU A 419 9.09 11.62 -28.43
CA LEU A 419 9.02 10.37 -27.66
C LEU A 419 10.25 10.21 -26.78
N ARG A 420 10.02 10.01 -25.50
CA ARG A 420 11.06 9.80 -24.47
C ARG A 420 11.09 8.37 -24.02
N GLN A 421 12.32 7.86 -23.83
CA GLN A 421 12.48 6.51 -23.29
C GLN A 421 11.94 6.42 -21.88
N VAL A 422 11.47 5.22 -21.53
CA VAL A 422 11.02 4.84 -20.19
C VAL A 422 11.90 3.73 -19.62
N GLY A 423 11.91 3.61 -18.30
CA GLY A 423 12.71 2.59 -17.63
C GLY A 423 12.33 1.17 -18.02
N HIS A 424 13.25 0.24 -17.80
CA HIS A 424 13.04 -1.21 -17.93
C HIS A 424 12.62 -1.69 -19.33
N ALA A 425 13.08 -1.05 -20.40
CA ALA A 425 12.74 -1.42 -21.78
C ALA A 425 12.95 -2.90 -22.09
N ALA A 426 14.02 -3.52 -21.58
CA ALA A 426 14.30 -4.95 -21.76
C ALA A 426 13.17 -5.82 -21.19
N ARG A 427 12.74 -5.56 -19.96
CA ARG A 427 11.67 -6.34 -19.30
C ARG A 427 10.33 -6.19 -20.05
N ARG A 428 10.00 -4.98 -20.52
CA ARG A 428 8.79 -4.72 -21.31
C ARG A 428 8.80 -5.51 -22.63
N LEU A 429 9.92 -5.50 -23.32
CA LEU A 429 10.08 -6.26 -24.57
C LEU A 429 10.03 -7.77 -24.35
N THR A 430 10.70 -8.28 -23.32
CA THR A 430 10.66 -9.70 -22.97
C THR A 430 9.24 -10.15 -22.64
N GLU A 431 8.50 -9.36 -21.87
CA GLU A 431 7.12 -9.69 -21.50
C GLU A 431 6.17 -9.64 -22.71
N ALA A 432 6.31 -8.63 -23.59
CA ALA A 432 5.56 -8.57 -24.83
C ALA A 432 5.86 -9.76 -25.74
N ALA A 433 7.14 -10.17 -25.88
CA ALA A 433 7.54 -11.34 -26.65
C ALA A 433 6.97 -12.64 -26.05
N ARG A 434 7.00 -12.80 -24.73
CA ARG A 434 6.41 -13.95 -24.01
C ARG A 434 4.94 -14.16 -24.33
N LEU A 435 4.19 -13.04 -24.46
CA LEU A 435 2.76 -13.05 -24.80
C LEU A 435 2.48 -13.15 -26.31
N GLY A 436 3.52 -13.32 -27.13
CA GLY A 436 3.38 -13.58 -28.57
C GLY A 436 3.25 -12.33 -29.46
N PHE A 437 3.48 -11.12 -28.91
CA PHE A 437 3.56 -9.92 -29.75
C PHE A 437 4.80 -9.98 -30.63
N LYS A 438 4.65 -9.61 -31.90
CA LYS A 438 5.71 -9.69 -32.91
C LYS A 438 6.36 -8.34 -33.20
N ARG A 439 5.67 -7.24 -32.87
CA ARG A 439 6.10 -5.87 -33.13
C ARG A 439 5.91 -4.99 -31.89
N VAL A 440 6.89 -4.12 -31.63
CA VAL A 440 6.75 -3.10 -30.57
C VAL A 440 7.21 -1.75 -31.10
N VAL A 441 6.38 -0.70 -30.93
CA VAL A 441 6.80 0.69 -31.15
C VAL A 441 7.39 1.24 -29.87
N VAL A 442 8.61 1.80 -29.97
CA VAL A 442 9.35 2.38 -28.84
C VAL A 442 9.98 3.71 -29.23
N PRO A 443 10.32 4.59 -28.27
CA PRO A 443 11.14 5.76 -28.51
C PRO A 443 12.48 5.43 -29.19
N ALA A 444 12.94 6.26 -30.12
CA ALA A 444 14.14 6.02 -30.93
C ALA A 444 15.40 5.78 -30.08
N ASN A 445 15.50 6.46 -28.94
CA ASN A 445 16.63 6.36 -27.99
C ASN A 445 16.50 5.21 -26.98
N SER A 446 15.50 4.32 -27.12
CA SER A 446 15.40 3.12 -26.26
C SER A 446 16.61 2.20 -26.47
N PRO A 447 17.13 1.53 -25.42
CA PRO A 447 18.23 0.59 -25.54
C PRO A 447 17.96 -0.51 -26.57
N ALA A 448 18.99 -0.98 -27.25
CA ALA A 448 18.90 -2.19 -28.06
C ALA A 448 18.78 -3.41 -27.14
N VAL A 449 17.82 -4.28 -27.42
CA VAL A 449 17.57 -5.49 -26.65
C VAL A 449 17.32 -6.64 -27.62
N GLU A 450 18.02 -7.75 -27.42
CA GLU A 450 17.73 -8.99 -28.10
C GLU A 450 16.49 -9.65 -27.48
N SER A 451 15.34 -9.46 -28.08
CA SER A 451 14.06 -9.94 -27.55
C SER A 451 13.28 -10.83 -28.51
N GLY A 452 13.83 -11.10 -29.71
CA GLY A 452 13.12 -11.86 -30.76
C GLY A 452 11.90 -11.14 -31.34
N ILE A 453 11.64 -9.89 -30.92
CA ILE A 453 10.51 -9.05 -31.34
C ILE A 453 11.01 -7.92 -32.27
N ARG A 454 10.24 -7.61 -33.31
CA ARG A 454 10.59 -6.50 -34.22
C ARG A 454 10.33 -5.16 -33.55
N VAL A 455 11.38 -4.41 -33.26
CA VAL A 455 11.31 -3.08 -32.65
C VAL A 455 11.21 -2.02 -33.73
N LEU A 456 10.12 -1.23 -33.69
CA LEU A 456 9.86 -0.06 -34.52
C LEU A 456 10.23 1.17 -33.69
N ARG A 457 11.20 1.95 -34.16
CA ARG A 457 11.70 3.13 -33.42
C ARG A 457 11.10 4.40 -33.98
N ALA A 458 10.61 5.28 -33.11
CA ALA A 458 10.08 6.58 -33.48
C ALA A 458 10.64 7.68 -32.56
N SER A 459 10.99 8.83 -33.12
CA SER A 459 11.47 9.99 -32.39
C SER A 459 10.34 10.91 -31.95
N THR A 460 9.25 10.90 -32.73
CA THR A 460 8.08 11.76 -32.50
C THR A 460 6.80 10.94 -32.53
N LEU A 461 5.74 11.54 -31.96
CA LEU A 461 4.40 10.95 -31.95
C LEU A 461 3.84 10.79 -33.36
N ASP A 462 4.13 11.75 -34.27
CA ASP A 462 3.71 11.67 -35.67
C ASP A 462 4.38 10.50 -36.40
N GLU A 463 5.70 10.29 -36.22
CA GLU A 463 6.42 9.12 -36.73
C GLU A 463 5.82 7.81 -36.18
N ALA A 464 5.46 7.75 -34.90
CA ALA A 464 4.85 6.57 -34.31
C ALA A 464 3.49 6.28 -34.93
N VAL A 465 2.64 7.29 -35.11
CA VAL A 465 1.33 7.18 -35.78
C VAL A 465 1.50 6.67 -37.22
N ALA A 466 2.47 7.20 -37.95
CA ALA A 466 2.77 6.75 -39.34
C ALA A 466 3.29 5.30 -39.37
N SER A 467 4.17 4.91 -38.44
CA SER A 467 4.80 3.58 -38.38
C SER A 467 3.82 2.43 -38.18
N VAL A 468 2.65 2.71 -37.60
CA VAL A 468 1.57 1.72 -37.37
C VAL A 468 0.47 1.75 -38.42
N GLY A 469 0.65 2.55 -39.49
CA GLY A 469 -0.31 2.64 -40.59
C GLY A 469 -1.50 3.56 -40.35
N LEU A 470 -1.54 4.25 -39.22
CA LEU A 470 -2.51 5.30 -38.95
C LEU A 470 -2.02 6.58 -39.66
N ARG A 471 -2.39 6.81 -40.92
CA ARG A 471 -1.92 7.97 -41.70
C ARG A 471 -2.49 9.27 -41.16
N THR A 472 -1.65 10.29 -41.02
CA THR A 472 -2.06 11.70 -40.85
C THR A 472 -2.77 12.15 -42.13
N GLY A 473 -4.04 12.56 -42.05
CA GLY A 473 -4.96 12.76 -43.17
C GLY A 473 -4.40 13.52 -44.36
N GLY A 474 -4.29 12.85 -45.48
CA GLY A 474 -4.49 13.46 -46.79
C GLY A 474 -5.98 13.67 -47.01
N ALA A 475 -6.36 14.78 -47.61
CA ALA A 475 -7.72 15.17 -47.93
C ALA A 475 -8.59 13.99 -48.42
N GLY A 476 -9.80 13.88 -47.88
CA GLY A 476 -10.79 12.93 -48.35
C GLY A 476 -11.04 13.06 -49.85
N PRO A 477 -11.50 12.01 -50.55
CA PRO A 477 -11.81 12.08 -51.97
C PRO A 477 -12.89 13.17 -52.21
N PRO A 478 -12.78 13.89 -53.32
CA PRO A 478 -13.75 14.94 -53.61
C PRO A 478 -15.13 14.30 -53.72
N SER A 479 -16.09 14.87 -52.99
CA SER A 479 -17.51 14.47 -53.13
C SER A 479 -17.93 14.58 -54.60
N SER A 480 -18.21 13.46 -55.23
CA SER A 480 -18.90 13.44 -56.52
C SER A 480 -20.27 14.08 -56.30
N LYS A 481 -20.42 15.28 -56.80
CA LYS A 481 -21.73 15.90 -57.04
C LYS A 481 -22.46 15.00 -58.03
N ILE A 482 -23.51 14.35 -57.59
CA ILE A 482 -24.52 13.75 -58.46
C ILE A 482 -25.46 14.89 -58.87
N SER A 483 -25.48 15.18 -60.14
CA SER A 483 -26.40 16.06 -60.85
C SER A 483 -27.82 15.52 -60.79
#